data_3412ba03802e94e3e8cf77258fd1e7c1
#
_entry.id   3412ba03802e94e3e8cf77258fd1e7c1
#
_cell.length_a   1.000
_cell.length_b   1.000
_cell.length_c   1.000
_cell.angle_alpha   90.00
_cell.angle_beta   90.00
_cell.angle_gamma   90.00
#
_symmetry.space_group_name_H-M   'P 1'
#
loop_
_entity.id
_entity.type
_entity.pdbx_description
1 polymer ?
#
loop_
_entity_poly.entity_id
_entity_poly.type
_entity_poly.pdbx_seq_one_letter_code
_entity_poly.pdbx_strand_id
1 'polypeptide(L)'
;MTKTAKTITYAAGIFTAFWLIIAFLITSVEAVAYWTPGYYEKEYTKYQVLNDLPEMTMDDLLDVTDQMMAFLRGKREDLHVYTTMGGEYREFFNDREIAHMEDVQGLFIGGLWLRRIGILITLCFAALAYFWGRKSAERTEALKRLIPKSLCIGTGAVFAVALALIGIISTDFSKYFIVFHKIFFKQWSHVLH
;
A
#
# COMPACT_ATOMS: atom_id res chain seq x y z
N MET A 1 38.59 -3.82 3.47
CA MET A 1 37.33 -4.20 4.14
C MET A 1 37.31 -5.70 4.41
N THR A 2 36.97 -6.16 5.65
CA THR A 2 36.91 -7.57 6.01
C THR A 2 35.78 -8.32 5.29
N LYS A 3 35.89 -9.67 5.14
CA LYS A 3 34.83 -10.51 4.57
C LYS A 3 33.50 -10.29 5.28
N THR A 4 33.49 -10.30 6.61
CA THR A 4 32.28 -10.07 7.42
C THR A 4 31.63 -8.73 7.14
N ALA A 5 32.40 -7.64 7.06
CA ALA A 5 31.86 -6.33 6.76
C ALA A 5 31.22 -6.24 5.35
N LYS A 6 31.80 -6.93 4.36
CA LYS A 6 31.21 -7.05 3.02
C LYS A 6 29.87 -7.78 3.06
N THR A 7 29.81 -8.93 3.73
CA THR A 7 28.57 -9.74 3.86
C THR A 7 27.46 -8.94 4.55
N ILE A 8 27.77 -8.25 5.66
CA ILE A 8 26.80 -7.39 6.37
C ILE A 8 26.29 -6.27 5.46
N THR A 9 27.19 -5.60 4.73
CA THR A 9 26.77 -4.54 3.79
C THR A 9 25.85 -5.08 2.69
N TYR A 10 26.14 -6.26 2.15
CA TYR A 10 25.27 -6.92 1.18
C TYR A 10 23.89 -7.25 1.75
N ALA A 11 23.84 -7.92 2.89
CA ALA A 11 22.60 -8.30 3.53
C ALA A 11 21.74 -7.08 3.89
N ALA A 12 22.36 -6.04 4.47
CA ALA A 12 21.69 -4.80 4.78
C ALA A 12 21.18 -4.07 3.54
N GLY A 13 21.95 -4.06 2.44
CA GLY A 13 21.50 -3.46 1.19
C GLY A 13 20.32 -4.20 0.55
N ILE A 14 20.33 -5.54 0.55
CA ILE A 14 19.20 -6.36 0.06
C ILE A 14 17.96 -6.11 0.91
N PHE A 15 18.09 -6.10 2.24
CA PHE A 15 17.01 -5.80 3.17
C PHE A 15 16.43 -4.39 2.95
N THR A 16 17.32 -3.41 2.73
CA THR A 16 16.91 -2.03 2.42
C THR A 16 16.16 -1.95 1.09
N ALA A 17 16.58 -2.69 0.06
CA ALA A 17 15.88 -2.74 -1.22
C ALA A 17 14.44 -3.23 -1.08
N PHE A 18 14.20 -4.27 -0.28
CA PHE A 18 12.86 -4.75 0.03
C PHE A 18 11.98 -3.64 0.64
N TRP A 19 12.49 -2.94 1.66
CA TRP A 19 11.73 -1.87 2.32
C TRP A 19 11.51 -0.65 1.43
N LEU A 20 12.46 -0.32 0.57
CA LEU A 20 12.29 0.74 -0.44
C LEU A 20 11.17 0.43 -1.41
N ILE A 21 11.08 -0.80 -1.90
CA ILE A 21 10.02 -1.22 -2.81
C ILE A 21 8.66 -1.12 -2.13
N ILE A 22 8.53 -1.62 -0.89
CA ILE A 22 7.28 -1.49 -0.12
C ILE A 22 6.91 -0.02 0.08
N ALA A 23 7.85 0.81 0.51
CA ALA A 23 7.59 2.23 0.71
C ALA A 23 7.17 2.93 -0.59
N PHE A 24 7.80 2.58 -1.71
CA PHE A 24 7.46 3.12 -3.03
C PHE A 24 6.06 2.69 -3.48
N LEU A 25 5.72 1.39 -3.36
CA LEU A 25 4.40 0.87 -3.73
C LEU A 25 3.29 1.56 -2.93
N ILE A 26 3.41 1.63 -1.61
CA ILE A 26 2.40 2.25 -0.76
C ILE A 26 2.28 3.75 -1.08
N THR A 27 3.41 4.43 -1.30
CA THR A 27 3.40 5.85 -1.69
C THR A 27 2.74 6.06 -3.06
N SER A 28 2.96 5.16 -4.02
CA SER A 28 2.35 5.25 -5.36
C SER A 28 0.83 5.09 -5.29
N VAL A 29 0.34 4.13 -4.50
CA VAL A 29 -1.11 3.97 -4.27
C VAL A 29 -1.70 5.20 -3.60
N GLU A 30 -1.05 5.71 -2.55
CA GLU A 30 -1.50 6.92 -1.86
C GLU A 30 -1.48 8.16 -2.77
N ALA A 31 -0.47 8.29 -3.64
CA ALA A 31 -0.37 9.39 -4.57
C ALA A 31 -1.54 9.42 -5.56
N VAL A 32 -1.90 8.26 -6.11
CA VAL A 32 -3.06 8.16 -7.01
C VAL A 32 -4.34 8.48 -6.25
N ALA A 33 -4.55 7.84 -5.10
CA ALA A 33 -5.81 7.92 -4.37
C ALA A 33 -6.06 9.28 -3.68
N TYR A 34 -5.01 10.02 -3.31
CA TYR A 34 -5.16 11.23 -2.50
C TYR A 34 -4.52 12.50 -3.06
N TRP A 35 -3.53 12.37 -3.97
CA TRP A 35 -2.77 13.53 -4.43
C TRP A 35 -3.06 13.87 -5.90
N THR A 36 -3.83 13.03 -6.60
CA THR A 36 -4.21 13.27 -8.00
C THR A 36 -5.54 14.03 -8.04
N PRO A 37 -5.55 15.32 -8.38
CA PRO A 37 -6.78 16.10 -8.43
C PRO A 37 -7.75 15.55 -9.48
N GLY A 38 -9.04 15.48 -9.15
CA GLY A 38 -10.09 15.02 -10.06
C GLY A 38 -10.00 13.54 -10.45
N TYR A 39 -9.20 12.74 -9.74
CA TYR A 39 -9.04 11.31 -10.06
C TYR A 39 -10.36 10.56 -10.03
N TYR A 40 -11.13 10.70 -8.95
CA TYR A 40 -12.40 9.98 -8.79
C TYR A 40 -13.46 10.43 -9.80
N GLU A 41 -13.62 11.72 -10.02
CA GLU A 41 -14.56 12.26 -11.03
C GLU A 41 -14.25 11.71 -12.42
N LYS A 42 -12.96 11.70 -12.81
CA LYS A 42 -12.50 11.15 -14.08
C LYS A 42 -12.80 9.66 -14.21
N GLU A 43 -12.51 8.87 -13.16
CA GLU A 43 -12.74 7.42 -13.18
C GLU A 43 -14.25 7.11 -13.17
N TYR A 44 -15.06 7.81 -12.37
CA TYR A 44 -16.51 7.64 -12.34
C TYR A 44 -17.17 7.98 -13.67
N THR A 45 -16.72 9.04 -14.32
CA THR A 45 -17.17 9.41 -15.68
C THR A 45 -16.76 8.35 -16.70
N LYS A 46 -15.51 7.91 -16.68
CA LYS A 46 -14.97 6.92 -17.62
C LYS A 46 -15.68 5.57 -17.53
N TYR A 47 -15.97 5.11 -16.33
CA TYR A 47 -16.65 3.83 -16.08
C TYR A 47 -18.16 3.96 -15.95
N GLN A 48 -18.70 5.15 -16.15
CA GLN A 48 -20.14 5.43 -16.12
C GLN A 48 -20.82 4.95 -14.82
N VAL A 49 -20.16 5.13 -13.68
CA VAL A 49 -20.60 4.63 -12.36
C VAL A 49 -22.02 5.10 -12.00
N LEU A 50 -22.40 6.32 -12.42
CA LEU A 50 -23.76 6.84 -12.18
C LEU A 50 -24.86 6.09 -12.92
N ASN A 51 -24.53 5.26 -13.92
CA ASN A 51 -25.55 4.40 -14.54
C ASN A 51 -26.02 3.29 -13.58
N ASP A 52 -25.15 2.87 -12.65
CA ASP A 52 -25.47 1.91 -11.61
C ASP A 52 -26.06 2.59 -10.36
N LEU A 53 -25.94 3.92 -10.27
CA LEU A 53 -26.44 4.77 -9.18
C LEU A 53 -27.28 5.93 -9.73
N PRO A 54 -28.38 5.65 -10.45
CA PRO A 54 -29.14 6.68 -11.17
C PRO A 54 -29.84 7.69 -10.23
N GLU A 55 -29.90 7.40 -8.96
CA GLU A 55 -30.51 8.24 -7.93
C GLU A 55 -29.55 9.27 -7.33
N MET A 56 -28.25 9.25 -7.73
CA MET A 56 -27.21 10.13 -7.20
C MET A 56 -26.72 11.13 -8.24
N THR A 57 -26.25 12.28 -7.77
CA THR A 57 -25.46 13.21 -8.58
C THR A 57 -23.96 12.89 -8.47
N MET A 58 -23.15 13.44 -9.39
CA MET A 58 -21.68 13.31 -9.31
C MET A 58 -21.14 13.97 -8.03
N ASP A 59 -21.70 15.10 -7.64
CA ASP A 59 -21.28 15.84 -6.44
C ASP A 59 -21.55 15.01 -5.17
N ASP A 60 -22.74 14.39 -5.06
CA ASP A 60 -23.07 13.50 -3.94
C ASP A 60 -22.12 12.29 -3.87
N LEU A 61 -21.82 11.68 -5.01
CA LEU A 61 -20.92 10.54 -5.10
C LEU A 61 -19.48 10.92 -4.71
N LEU A 62 -19.01 12.10 -5.12
CA LEU A 62 -17.68 12.60 -4.75
C LEU A 62 -17.62 12.93 -3.25
N ASP A 63 -18.67 13.51 -2.66
CA ASP A 63 -18.72 13.78 -1.22
C ASP A 63 -18.66 12.48 -0.39
N VAL A 64 -19.45 11.47 -0.79
CA VAL A 64 -19.37 10.11 -0.17
C VAL A 64 -17.97 9.54 -0.28
N THR A 65 -17.33 9.67 -1.45
CA THR A 65 -15.96 9.19 -1.68
C THR A 65 -14.96 9.91 -0.80
N ASP A 66 -15.04 11.23 -0.68
CA ASP A 66 -14.14 12.01 0.17
C ASP A 66 -14.27 11.63 1.64
N GLN A 67 -15.49 11.39 2.12
CA GLN A 67 -15.74 10.92 3.49
C GLN A 67 -15.18 9.51 3.71
N MET A 68 -15.39 8.57 2.76
CA MET A 68 -14.82 7.22 2.81
C MET A 68 -13.28 7.27 2.80
N MET A 69 -12.67 8.09 1.96
CA MET A 69 -11.23 8.24 1.89
C MET A 69 -10.64 8.89 3.15
N ALA A 70 -11.37 9.81 3.78
CA ALA A 70 -11.00 10.37 5.08
C ALA A 70 -11.04 9.30 6.18
N PHE A 71 -12.05 8.44 6.17
CA PHE A 71 -12.15 7.30 7.08
C PHE A 71 -10.97 6.35 6.90
N LEU A 72 -10.65 5.91 5.70
CA LEU A 72 -9.53 5.00 5.43
C LEU A 72 -8.17 5.51 5.94
N ARG A 73 -7.98 6.83 5.99
CA ARG A 73 -6.77 7.45 6.56
C ARG A 73 -6.83 7.64 8.08
N GLY A 74 -7.92 7.26 8.74
CA GLY A 74 -8.13 7.50 10.17
C GLY A 74 -8.35 8.98 10.52
N LYS A 75 -8.80 9.79 9.55
CA LYS A 75 -9.19 11.20 9.78
C LYS A 75 -10.65 11.34 10.18
N ARG A 76 -11.43 10.30 10.01
CA ARG A 76 -12.82 10.17 10.42
C ARG A 76 -12.94 8.92 11.28
N GLU A 77 -13.73 8.97 12.35
CA GLU A 77 -13.85 7.90 13.34
C GLU A 77 -14.77 6.77 12.88
N ASP A 78 -15.82 7.10 12.10
CA ASP A 78 -16.82 6.16 11.61
C ASP A 78 -17.08 6.34 10.10
N LEU A 79 -17.81 5.40 9.50
CA LEU A 79 -18.23 5.42 8.10
C LEU A 79 -19.77 5.57 7.95
N HIS A 80 -20.45 6.16 8.94
CA HIS A 80 -21.86 6.52 8.82
C HIS A 80 -22.01 7.77 7.94
N VAL A 81 -22.08 7.55 6.64
CA VAL A 81 -22.15 8.60 5.61
C VAL A 81 -23.58 8.73 5.12
N TYR A 82 -24.15 9.93 5.24
CA TYR A 82 -25.49 10.24 4.78
C TYR A 82 -25.41 11.10 3.52
N THR A 83 -26.24 10.75 2.52
CA THR A 83 -26.31 11.47 1.25
C THR A 83 -27.74 11.45 0.69
N THR A 84 -28.01 12.24 -0.32
CA THR A 84 -29.30 12.27 -1.01
C THR A 84 -29.31 11.25 -2.15
N MET A 85 -30.27 10.32 -2.10
CA MET A 85 -30.51 9.32 -3.14
C MET A 85 -32.00 9.32 -3.51
N GLY A 86 -32.33 9.60 -4.78
CA GLY A 86 -33.71 9.68 -5.22
C GLY A 86 -34.57 10.75 -4.54
N GLY A 87 -33.93 11.79 -3.99
CA GLY A 87 -34.59 12.85 -3.22
C GLY A 87 -34.78 12.55 -1.73
N GLU A 88 -34.36 11.37 -1.25
CA GLU A 88 -34.38 10.99 0.16
C GLU A 88 -32.99 11.10 0.75
N TYR A 89 -32.88 11.70 1.94
CA TYR A 89 -31.62 11.75 2.72
C TYR A 89 -31.50 10.48 3.55
N ARG A 90 -30.56 9.60 3.19
CA ARG A 90 -30.38 8.31 3.83
C ARG A 90 -28.90 7.93 3.97
N GLU A 91 -28.64 6.95 4.80
CA GLU A 91 -27.31 6.38 4.95
C GLU A 91 -26.91 5.62 3.68
N PHE A 92 -25.67 5.84 3.22
CA PHE A 92 -25.13 5.27 1.99
C PHE A 92 -24.66 3.84 2.18
N PHE A 93 -23.90 3.59 3.25
CA PHE A 93 -23.34 2.27 3.53
C PHE A 93 -24.24 1.49 4.49
N ASN A 94 -24.41 0.20 4.24
CA ASN A 94 -25.06 -0.70 5.20
C ASN A 94 -24.04 -1.22 6.23
N ASP A 95 -24.53 -1.80 7.36
CA ASP A 95 -23.71 -2.29 8.48
C ASP A 95 -22.61 -3.27 8.04
N ARG A 96 -22.89 -4.11 7.02
CA ARG A 96 -21.95 -5.10 6.51
C ARG A 96 -20.82 -4.44 5.72
N GLU A 97 -21.14 -3.41 4.95
CA GLU A 97 -20.18 -2.61 4.21
C GLU A 97 -19.30 -1.80 5.15
N ILE A 98 -19.89 -1.18 6.19
CA ILE A 98 -19.17 -0.44 7.22
C ILE A 98 -18.16 -1.36 7.90
N ALA A 99 -18.61 -2.51 8.37
CA ALA A 99 -17.73 -3.45 9.05
C ALA A 99 -16.62 -3.99 8.14
N HIS A 100 -16.89 -4.22 6.84
CA HIS A 100 -15.85 -4.57 5.88
C HIS A 100 -14.84 -3.42 5.70
N MET A 101 -15.30 -2.20 5.62
CA MET A 101 -14.44 -1.02 5.47
C MET A 101 -13.60 -0.72 6.72
N GLU A 102 -14.04 -1.11 7.92
CA GLU A 102 -13.21 -1.08 9.13
C GLU A 102 -12.00 -2.01 9.02
N ASP A 103 -12.20 -3.23 8.51
CA ASP A 103 -11.10 -4.16 8.23
C ASP A 103 -10.15 -3.58 7.17
N VAL A 104 -10.69 -2.98 6.09
CA VAL A 104 -9.90 -2.31 5.04
C VAL A 104 -9.11 -1.12 5.62
N GLN A 105 -9.70 -0.31 6.49
CA GLN A 105 -9.02 0.79 7.19
C GLN A 105 -7.80 0.26 7.97
N GLY A 106 -7.97 -0.85 8.68
CA GLY A 106 -6.87 -1.50 9.40
C GLY A 106 -5.68 -1.84 8.50
N LEU A 107 -5.96 -2.41 7.32
CA LEU A 107 -4.93 -2.70 6.31
C LEU A 107 -4.29 -1.43 5.76
N PHE A 108 -5.09 -0.41 5.49
CA PHE A 108 -4.61 0.86 4.95
C PHE A 108 -3.67 1.58 5.93
N ILE A 109 -4.09 1.71 7.19
CA ILE A 109 -3.28 2.30 8.26
C ILE A 109 -2.02 1.47 8.50
N GLY A 110 -2.13 0.13 8.51
CA GLY A 110 -0.99 -0.78 8.59
C GLY A 110 0.01 -0.55 7.46
N GLY A 111 -0.47 -0.37 6.22
CA GLY A 111 0.36 -0.02 5.07
C GLY A 111 1.10 1.30 5.27
N LEU A 112 0.43 2.34 5.75
CA LEU A 112 1.07 3.63 6.04
C LEU A 112 2.17 3.51 7.11
N TRP A 113 1.97 2.66 8.13
CA TRP A 113 3.00 2.36 9.12
C TRP A 113 4.18 1.60 8.50
N LEU A 114 3.93 0.59 7.67
CA LEU A 114 4.98 -0.14 6.95
C LEU A 114 5.82 0.81 6.09
N ARG A 115 5.20 1.76 5.40
CA ARG A 115 5.92 2.79 4.65
C ARG A 115 6.83 3.62 5.55
N ARG A 116 6.34 4.11 6.69
CA ARG A 116 7.13 4.92 7.63
C ARG A 116 8.34 4.13 8.15
N ILE A 117 8.14 2.88 8.52
CA ILE A 117 9.19 1.97 8.96
C ILE A 117 10.22 1.76 7.83
N GLY A 118 9.76 1.51 6.60
CA GLY A 118 10.63 1.32 5.44
C GLY A 118 11.50 2.54 5.14
N ILE A 119 10.94 3.74 5.21
CA ILE A 119 11.67 5.00 5.05
C ILE A 119 12.72 5.14 6.17
N LEU A 120 12.33 4.88 7.42
CA LEU A 120 13.26 4.98 8.56
C LEU A 120 14.43 4.01 8.42
N ILE A 121 14.18 2.75 8.07
CA ILE A 121 15.21 1.74 7.81
C ILE A 121 16.18 2.22 6.72
N THR A 122 15.63 2.75 5.63
CA THR A 122 16.44 3.27 4.52
C THR A 122 17.34 4.43 4.95
N LEU A 123 16.78 5.38 5.70
CA LEU A 123 17.53 6.52 6.23
C LEU A 123 18.61 6.08 7.22
N CYS A 124 18.30 5.13 8.12
CA CYS A 124 19.29 4.56 9.03
C CYS A 124 20.42 3.86 8.28
N PHE A 125 20.10 3.05 7.26
CA PHE A 125 21.12 2.40 6.43
C PHE A 125 22.01 3.42 5.72
N ALA A 126 21.41 4.45 5.12
CA ALA A 126 22.16 5.51 4.45
C ALA A 126 23.08 6.27 5.42
N ALA A 127 22.58 6.62 6.59
CA ALA A 127 23.37 7.29 7.63
C ALA A 127 24.52 6.41 8.13
N LEU A 128 24.27 5.15 8.44
CA LEU A 128 25.31 4.20 8.85
C LEU A 128 26.37 4.02 7.77
N ALA A 129 25.96 3.86 6.51
CA ALA A 129 26.88 3.74 5.39
C ALA A 129 27.73 5.00 5.22
N TYR A 130 27.14 6.18 5.35
CA TYR A 130 27.85 7.46 5.29
C TYR A 130 28.87 7.61 6.42
N PHE A 131 28.46 7.46 7.69
CA PHE A 131 29.34 7.63 8.84
C PHE A 131 30.43 6.56 8.90
N TRP A 132 30.15 5.35 8.45
CA TRP A 132 31.16 4.29 8.39
C TRP A 132 32.14 4.49 7.23
N GLY A 133 31.64 4.93 6.08
CA GLY A 133 32.44 5.20 4.87
C GLY A 133 33.45 6.32 5.10
N ARG A 134 33.00 7.45 5.68
CA ARG A 134 33.86 8.65 5.90
C ARG A 134 35.12 8.40 6.75
N LYS A 135 35.20 7.24 7.45
CA LYS A 135 36.36 6.89 8.27
C LYS A 135 37.60 6.48 7.48
N SER A 136 37.46 6.16 6.16
CA SER A 136 38.58 5.73 5.31
C SER A 136 38.19 5.79 3.83
N ALA A 137 39.08 6.28 2.99
CA ALA A 137 38.88 6.31 1.53
C ALA A 137 38.61 4.90 0.97
N GLU A 138 39.31 3.87 1.46
CA GLU A 138 39.09 2.48 1.07
C GLU A 138 37.65 2.02 1.34
N ARG A 139 37.07 2.41 2.50
CA ARG A 139 35.68 2.06 2.85
C ARG A 139 34.70 2.78 1.97
N THR A 140 34.91 4.06 1.69
CA THR A 140 34.07 4.84 0.79
C THR A 140 34.02 4.19 -0.60
N GLU A 141 35.16 3.84 -1.17
CA GLU A 141 35.21 3.19 -2.49
C GLU A 141 34.56 1.79 -2.50
N ALA A 142 34.74 1.04 -1.41
CA ALA A 142 34.06 -0.24 -1.25
C ALA A 142 32.54 -0.07 -1.20
N LEU A 143 31.99 0.89 -0.43
CA LEU A 143 30.56 1.15 -0.31
C LEU A 143 29.95 1.62 -1.61
N LYS A 144 30.62 2.50 -2.39
CA LYS A 144 30.17 2.94 -3.71
C LYS A 144 29.94 1.78 -4.69
N ARG A 145 30.68 0.68 -4.53
CA ARG A 145 30.51 -0.52 -5.36
C ARG A 145 29.49 -1.50 -4.78
N LEU A 146 29.51 -1.70 -3.45
CA LEU A 146 28.70 -2.73 -2.79
C LEU A 146 27.24 -2.32 -2.68
N ILE A 147 26.94 -1.05 -2.34
CA ILE A 147 25.56 -0.59 -2.12
C ILE A 147 24.72 -0.71 -3.39
N PRO A 148 25.11 -0.14 -4.53
CA PRO A 148 24.32 -0.28 -5.75
C PRO A 148 24.11 -1.75 -6.14
N LYS A 149 25.16 -2.56 -6.03
CA LYS A 149 25.08 -3.99 -6.36
C LYS A 149 24.12 -4.74 -5.45
N SER A 150 24.15 -4.50 -4.15
CA SER A 150 23.25 -5.15 -3.19
C SER A 150 21.80 -4.69 -3.38
N LEU A 151 21.57 -3.41 -3.66
CA LEU A 151 20.25 -2.88 -3.99
C LEU A 151 19.70 -3.51 -5.28
N CYS A 152 20.49 -3.61 -6.35
CA CYS A 152 20.08 -4.27 -7.59
C CYS A 152 19.73 -5.74 -7.37
N ILE A 153 20.54 -6.49 -6.63
CA ILE A 153 20.26 -7.89 -6.31
C ILE A 153 18.97 -8.00 -5.48
N GLY A 154 18.81 -7.17 -4.46
CA GLY A 154 17.61 -7.16 -3.63
C GLY A 154 16.35 -6.81 -4.42
N THR A 155 16.40 -5.79 -5.26
CA THR A 155 15.31 -5.41 -6.16
C THR A 155 14.96 -6.55 -7.12
N GLY A 156 15.97 -7.14 -7.77
CA GLY A 156 15.76 -8.28 -8.66
C GLY A 156 15.13 -9.48 -7.98
N ALA A 157 15.55 -9.78 -6.75
CA ALA A 157 14.97 -10.87 -5.95
C ALA A 157 13.50 -10.60 -5.61
N VAL A 158 13.14 -9.38 -5.19
CA VAL A 158 11.75 -9.00 -4.92
C VAL A 158 10.88 -9.12 -6.16
N PHE A 159 11.34 -8.63 -7.30
CA PHE A 159 10.60 -8.78 -8.56
C PHE A 159 10.45 -10.24 -8.98
N ALA A 160 11.48 -11.06 -8.83
CA ALA A 160 11.41 -12.50 -9.13
C ALA A 160 10.35 -13.20 -8.26
N VAL A 161 10.33 -12.91 -6.96
CA VAL A 161 9.31 -13.44 -6.04
C VAL A 161 7.91 -12.93 -6.41
N ALA A 162 7.76 -11.64 -6.72
CA ALA A 162 6.48 -11.07 -7.13
C ALA A 162 5.95 -11.73 -8.41
N LEU A 163 6.79 -11.92 -9.43
CA LEU A 163 6.42 -12.62 -10.67
C LEU A 163 6.03 -14.07 -10.42
N ALA A 164 6.75 -14.78 -9.54
CA ALA A 164 6.39 -16.15 -9.16
C ALA A 164 5.03 -16.20 -8.46
N LEU A 165 4.76 -15.27 -7.54
CA LEU A 165 3.46 -15.16 -6.86
C LEU A 165 2.33 -14.83 -7.83
N ILE A 166 2.54 -13.89 -8.77
CA ILE A 166 1.57 -13.56 -9.82
C ILE A 166 1.28 -14.82 -10.65
N GLY A 167 2.31 -15.55 -11.07
CA GLY A 167 2.15 -16.80 -11.80
C GLY A 167 1.31 -17.84 -11.04
N ILE A 168 1.57 -18.01 -9.73
CA ILE A 168 0.80 -18.93 -8.88
C ILE A 168 -0.65 -18.47 -8.75
N ILE A 169 -0.88 -17.18 -8.42
CA ILE A 169 -2.23 -16.63 -8.23
C ILE A 169 -3.04 -16.70 -9.53
N SER A 170 -2.40 -16.53 -10.69
CA SER A 170 -3.04 -16.59 -12.00
C SER A 170 -3.57 -17.99 -12.36
N THR A 171 -3.11 -19.05 -11.68
CA THR A 171 -3.62 -20.42 -11.92
C THR A 171 -5.05 -20.64 -11.40
N ASP A 172 -5.41 -19.98 -10.30
CA ASP A 172 -6.76 -20.03 -9.71
C ASP A 172 -6.97 -18.77 -8.84
N PHE A 173 -7.30 -17.68 -9.51
CA PHE A 173 -7.50 -16.38 -8.83
C PHE A 173 -8.56 -16.47 -7.73
N SER A 174 -9.68 -17.13 -7.99
CA SER A 174 -10.80 -17.22 -7.03
C SER A 174 -10.38 -17.89 -5.72
N LYS A 175 -9.62 -18.99 -5.81
CA LYS A 175 -9.10 -19.70 -4.64
C LYS A 175 -8.18 -18.81 -3.80
N TYR A 176 -7.21 -18.17 -4.44
CA TYR A 176 -6.24 -17.33 -3.73
C TYR A 176 -6.87 -16.04 -3.19
N PHE A 177 -7.86 -15.48 -3.89
CA PHE A 177 -8.67 -14.37 -3.42
C PHE A 177 -9.42 -14.73 -2.12
N ILE A 178 -10.08 -15.90 -2.07
CA ILE A 178 -10.76 -16.39 -0.87
C ILE A 178 -9.77 -16.61 0.28
N VAL A 179 -8.60 -17.18 0.00
CA VAL A 179 -7.55 -17.38 1.02
C VAL A 179 -7.08 -16.04 1.58
N PHE A 180 -6.82 -15.05 0.71
CA PHE A 180 -6.46 -13.71 1.11
C PHE A 180 -7.52 -13.08 2.03
N HIS A 181 -8.80 -13.14 1.64
CA HIS A 181 -9.88 -12.59 2.44
C HIS A 181 -10.01 -13.26 3.81
N LYS A 182 -9.88 -14.59 3.88
CA LYS A 182 -9.91 -15.33 5.16
C LYS A 182 -8.76 -14.95 6.11
N ILE A 183 -7.61 -14.58 5.58
CA ILE A 183 -6.45 -14.18 6.39
C ILE A 183 -6.60 -12.75 6.93
N PHE A 184 -7.08 -11.84 6.10
CA PHE A 184 -7.06 -10.41 6.40
C PHE A 184 -8.40 -9.85 6.91
N PHE A 185 -9.53 -10.51 6.62
CA PHE A 185 -10.87 -10.02 6.95
C PHE A 185 -11.58 -10.97 7.91
N LYS A 186 -11.87 -10.49 9.11
CA LYS A 186 -12.49 -11.30 10.18
C LYS A 186 -13.93 -11.75 9.86
N GLN A 187 -14.66 -10.98 9.06
CA GLN A 187 -16.08 -11.23 8.77
C GLN A 187 -16.35 -12.35 7.77
N TRP A 188 -15.37 -12.75 6.95
CA TRP A 188 -15.57 -13.86 6.01
C TRP A 188 -15.76 -15.23 6.66
N SER A 189 -15.43 -15.36 7.94
CA SER A 189 -15.67 -16.59 8.68
C SER A 189 -17.16 -16.87 8.96
N HIS A 190 -18.04 -15.88 8.88
CA HIS A 190 -19.48 -15.99 9.19
C HIS A 190 -20.40 -16.07 7.96
N VAL A 191 -19.88 -15.90 6.75
CA VAL A 191 -20.68 -15.87 5.50
C VAL A 191 -20.78 -17.25 4.83
N LEU A 192 -20.03 -18.26 5.29
CA LEU A 192 -19.97 -19.59 4.70
C LEU A 192 -20.69 -20.69 5.54
N HIS A 193 -21.65 -20.28 6.38
CA HIS A 193 -22.54 -21.21 7.08
C HIS A 193 -23.99 -20.97 6.74
#